data_ca52f2ba6e0882c667980bc2cb349862
#
_entry.id   ca52f2ba6e0882c667980bc2cb349862
#
_cell.length_a   1.000
_cell.length_b   1.000
_cell.length_c   1.000
_cell.angle_alpha   90.00
_cell.angle_beta   90.00
_cell.angle_gamma   90.00
#
_symmetry.space_group_name_H-M   'P 1'
#
loop_
_entity.id
_entity.type
_entity.pdbx_description
1 polymer ?
#
loop_
_entity_poly.entity_id
_entity_poly.type
_entity_poly.pdbx_seq_one_letter_code
_entity_poly.pdbx_strand_id
1 'polypeptide(L)'
;VEFIKMTIHIKATGFDFTPALHKEVEDVMNSLAKFVQRWDEEGSVLLRVEIARTTKHHHKGNVFYAEANLDIPKKVLRVEETNTDMHAAINILKDRLKNEIVRYKEKMTDH
;
A
#
# COMPACT_ATOMS: atom_id res chain seq x y z
N VAL A 1 3.91 -0.64 26.00
CA VAL A 1 3.46 0.07 24.80
C VAL A 1 3.30 -0.93 23.67
N GLU A 2 2.10 -1.04 23.16
CA GLU A 2 1.83 -1.90 22.03
C GLU A 2 2.09 -1.14 20.73
N PHE A 3 2.86 -1.75 19.85
CA PHE A 3 3.08 -1.21 18.52
C PHE A 3 2.01 -1.78 17.59
N ILE A 4 1.27 -0.90 16.95
CA ILE A 4 0.29 -1.29 15.95
C ILE A 4 1.05 -1.64 14.68
N LYS A 5 1.00 -2.91 14.30
CA LYS A 5 1.72 -3.40 13.13
C LYS A 5 0.82 -4.35 12.35
N MET A 6 0.65 -4.09 11.06
CA MET A 6 -0.11 -5.00 10.21
C MET A 6 0.84 -5.86 9.38
N THR A 7 0.33 -6.97 8.87
CA THR A 7 1.10 -7.85 8.00
C THR A 7 1.16 -7.23 6.61
N ILE A 8 2.38 -7.02 6.11
CA ILE A 8 2.61 -6.39 4.81
C ILE A 8 3.53 -7.29 3.98
N HIS A 9 3.10 -7.65 2.79
CA HIS A 9 3.92 -8.37 1.83
C HIS A 9 4.25 -7.41 0.69
N ILE A 10 5.54 -7.29 0.37
CA ILE A 10 6.02 -6.36 -0.64
C ILE A 10 6.75 -7.14 -1.72
N LYS A 11 6.38 -6.91 -2.97
CA LYS A 11 7.05 -7.49 -4.14
C LYS A 11 7.55 -6.35 -5.02
N ALA A 12 8.80 -6.47 -5.47
CA ALA A 12 9.40 -5.48 -6.36
C ALA A 12 9.92 -6.17 -7.62
N THR A 13 9.72 -5.53 -8.76
CA THR A 13 10.06 -6.09 -10.06
C THR A 13 10.74 -5.03 -10.93
N GLY A 14 11.83 -5.40 -11.57
CA GLY A 14 12.49 -4.55 -12.57
C GLY A 14 13.47 -3.52 -12.03
N PHE A 15 13.80 -3.57 -10.75
CA PHE A 15 14.79 -2.70 -10.15
C PHE A 15 15.36 -3.34 -8.88
N ASP A 16 16.47 -2.76 -8.38
CA ASP A 16 17.13 -3.27 -7.18
C ASP A 16 16.37 -2.79 -5.93
N PHE A 17 15.69 -3.73 -5.27
CA PHE A 17 14.92 -3.44 -4.08
C PHE A 17 15.77 -3.67 -2.84
N THR A 18 16.48 -2.62 -2.42
CA THR A 18 17.40 -2.69 -1.28
C THR A 18 16.65 -2.86 0.04
N PRO A 19 17.35 -3.36 1.09
CA PRO A 19 16.75 -3.43 2.44
C PRO A 19 16.26 -2.07 2.94
N ALA A 20 16.99 -0.99 2.62
CA ALA A 20 16.59 0.36 3.01
C ALA A 20 15.27 0.76 2.35
N LEU A 21 15.11 0.42 1.08
CA LEU A 21 13.89 0.69 0.34
C LEU A 21 12.72 -0.13 0.86
N HIS A 22 12.97 -1.40 1.16
CA HIS A 22 11.97 -2.28 1.75
C HIS A 22 11.45 -1.70 3.06
N LYS A 23 12.37 -1.24 3.92
CA LYS A 23 12.00 -0.64 5.19
C LYS A 23 11.19 0.65 5.00
N GLU A 24 11.56 1.47 4.03
CA GLU A 24 10.84 2.70 3.74
C GLU A 24 9.39 2.41 3.33
N VAL A 25 9.18 1.47 2.42
CA VAL A 25 7.84 1.08 1.98
C VAL A 25 7.03 0.53 3.14
N GLU A 26 7.65 -0.33 3.93
CA GLU A 26 7.03 -0.92 5.11
C GLU A 26 6.60 0.14 6.12
N ASP A 27 7.49 1.09 6.42
CA ASP A 27 7.19 2.17 7.36
C ASP A 27 6.06 3.07 6.85
N VAL A 28 6.10 3.44 5.58
CA VAL A 28 5.06 4.28 4.97
C VAL A 28 3.71 3.58 5.04
N MET A 29 3.66 2.32 4.65
CA MET A 29 2.41 1.57 4.64
C MET A 29 1.91 1.24 6.04
N ASN A 30 2.83 0.99 6.97
CA ASN A 30 2.44 0.68 8.35
C ASN A 30 1.80 1.87 9.07
N SER A 31 1.95 3.08 8.53
CA SER A 31 1.24 4.25 9.06
C SER A 31 -0.28 4.09 8.95
N LEU A 32 -0.74 3.17 8.09
CA LEU A 32 -2.16 2.89 7.92
C LEU A 32 -2.71 1.90 8.96
N ALA A 33 -1.84 1.26 9.74
CA ALA A 33 -2.24 0.21 10.68
C ALA A 33 -3.33 0.66 11.65
N LYS A 34 -3.23 1.90 12.14
CA LYS A 34 -4.23 2.45 13.08
C LYS A 34 -5.64 2.53 12.50
N PHE A 35 -5.76 2.62 11.17
CA PHE A 35 -7.07 2.71 10.53
C PHE A 35 -7.74 1.34 10.35
N VAL A 36 -6.97 0.25 10.45
CA VAL A 36 -7.45 -1.11 10.24
C VAL A 36 -7.32 -1.98 11.50
N GLN A 37 -6.93 -1.39 12.62
CA GLN A 37 -6.65 -2.08 13.86
C GLN A 37 -7.77 -3.03 14.30
N ARG A 38 -9.01 -2.58 14.16
CA ARG A 38 -10.18 -3.38 14.52
C ARG A 38 -10.23 -4.71 13.79
N TRP A 39 -9.92 -4.70 12.49
CA TRP A 39 -9.89 -5.93 11.70
C TRP A 39 -8.63 -6.74 11.93
N ASP A 40 -7.52 -6.06 12.21
CA ASP A 40 -6.23 -6.72 12.43
C ASP A 40 -6.22 -7.53 13.73
N GLU A 41 -6.94 -7.07 14.74
CA GLU A 41 -7.11 -7.81 16.00
C GLU A 41 -7.77 -9.16 15.78
N GLU A 42 -8.55 -9.29 14.72
CA GLU A 42 -9.16 -10.55 14.31
C GLU A 42 -8.23 -11.40 13.44
N GLY A 43 -7.02 -10.92 13.17
CA GLY A 43 -6.06 -11.59 12.31
C GLY A 43 -6.44 -11.60 10.84
N SER A 44 -7.28 -10.66 10.43
CA SER A 44 -7.91 -10.67 9.11
C SER A 44 -7.42 -9.58 8.17
N VAL A 45 -6.26 -8.99 8.43
CA VAL A 45 -5.73 -7.92 7.58
C VAL A 45 -4.40 -8.33 6.95
N LEU A 46 -4.33 -8.23 5.64
CA LEU A 46 -3.10 -8.44 4.89
C LEU A 46 -3.00 -7.36 3.83
N LEU A 47 -1.89 -6.63 3.83
CA LEU A 47 -1.61 -5.66 2.80
C LEU A 47 -0.57 -6.22 1.83
N ARG A 48 -0.92 -6.30 0.57
CA ARG A 48 0.00 -6.73 -0.50
C ARG A 48 0.35 -5.52 -1.34
N VAL A 49 1.63 -5.20 -1.42
CA VAL A 49 2.14 -4.07 -2.20
C VAL A 49 3.05 -4.61 -3.29
N GLU A 50 2.85 -4.14 -4.51
CA GLU A 50 3.72 -4.47 -5.63
C GLU A 50 4.24 -3.18 -6.25
N ILE A 51 5.55 -3.12 -6.49
CA ILE A 51 6.19 -1.99 -7.14
C ILE A 51 6.96 -2.53 -8.33
N ALA A 52 6.70 -1.99 -9.50
CA ALA A 52 7.38 -2.40 -10.72
C ALA A 52 7.94 -1.19 -11.44
N ARG A 53 9.19 -1.33 -11.87
CA ARG A 53 9.76 -0.36 -12.81
C ARG A 53 9.44 -0.83 -14.21
N THR A 54 8.83 0.05 -15.00
CA THR A 54 8.48 -0.29 -16.38
C THR A 54 9.23 0.60 -17.36
N THR A 55 9.73 -0.02 -18.42
CA THR A 55 10.39 0.67 -19.52
C THR A 55 9.57 0.59 -20.81
N LYS A 56 8.34 0.09 -20.71
CA LYS A 56 7.49 -0.17 -21.89
C LYS A 56 6.96 1.08 -22.58
N HIS A 57 7.08 2.21 -21.97
CA HIS A 57 6.61 3.46 -22.56
C HIS A 57 7.80 4.21 -23.12
N HIS A 58 7.64 4.78 -24.31
CA HIS A 58 8.68 5.53 -25.02
C HIS A 58 9.04 6.86 -24.35
N HIS A 59 8.81 6.96 -23.05
CA HIS A 59 9.16 8.15 -22.29
C HIS A 59 10.59 8.08 -21.82
N LYS A 60 11.25 9.21 -21.83
CA LYS A 60 12.60 9.33 -21.32
C LYS A 60 12.57 9.14 -19.81
N GLY A 61 13.23 8.12 -19.34
CA GLY A 61 13.39 7.85 -17.92
C GLY A 61 12.54 6.69 -17.43
N ASN A 62 12.72 6.38 -16.15
CA ASN A 62 12.05 5.27 -15.51
C ASN A 62 10.65 5.66 -15.07
N VAL A 63 9.72 4.75 -15.25
CA VAL A 63 8.35 4.91 -14.76
C VAL A 63 8.09 3.78 -13.78
N PHE A 64 7.59 4.12 -12.61
CA PHE A 64 7.26 3.16 -11.57
C PHE A 64 5.75 3.00 -11.47
N TYR A 65 5.32 1.76 -11.44
CA TYR A 65 3.95 1.38 -11.19
C TYR A 65 3.88 0.81 -9.79
N ALA A 66 2.93 1.23 -8.99
CA ALA A 66 2.74 0.70 -7.65
C ALA A 66 1.27 0.35 -7.46
N GLU A 67 1.00 -0.79 -6.82
CA GLU A 67 -0.34 -1.16 -6.45
C GLU A 67 -0.38 -1.69 -5.03
N ALA A 68 -1.49 -1.49 -4.37
CA ALA A 68 -1.74 -2.02 -3.04
C ALA A 68 -3.10 -2.69 -3.01
N ASN A 69 -3.13 -3.90 -2.48
CA ASN A 69 -4.36 -4.66 -2.26
C ASN A 69 -4.46 -4.95 -0.78
N LEU A 70 -5.46 -4.37 -0.14
CA LEU A 70 -5.70 -4.55 1.29
C LEU A 70 -6.83 -5.56 1.47
N ASP A 71 -6.48 -6.73 1.97
CA ASP A 71 -7.45 -7.77 2.30
C ASP A 71 -7.97 -7.51 3.69
N ILE A 72 -9.25 -7.23 3.80
CA ILE A 72 -9.97 -7.08 5.06
C ILE A 72 -11.18 -8.02 5.04
N PRO A 73 -11.87 -8.24 6.16
CA PRO A 73 -12.99 -9.17 6.14
C PRO A 73 -14.03 -8.80 5.07
N LYS A 74 -14.32 -9.76 4.18
CA LYS A 74 -15.34 -9.65 3.13
C LYS A 74 -15.05 -8.61 2.03
N LYS A 75 -13.84 -8.04 1.99
CA LYS A 75 -13.53 -7.00 1.02
C LYS A 75 -12.06 -6.93 0.71
N VAL A 76 -11.74 -6.59 -0.53
CA VAL A 76 -10.37 -6.22 -0.93
C VAL A 76 -10.44 -4.78 -1.43
N LEU A 77 -9.65 -3.91 -0.82
CA LEU A 77 -9.51 -2.53 -1.27
C LEU A 77 -8.26 -2.43 -2.11
N ARG A 78 -8.39 -1.96 -3.34
CA ARG A 78 -7.28 -1.88 -4.29
C ARG A 78 -7.06 -0.45 -4.76
N VAL A 79 -5.80 -0.04 -4.75
CA VAL A 79 -5.39 1.26 -5.31
C VAL A 79 -4.13 1.05 -6.15
N GLU A 80 -3.89 1.97 -7.07
CA GLU A 80 -2.69 1.95 -7.91
C GLU A 80 -2.24 3.36 -8.24
N GLU A 81 -0.95 3.50 -8.56
CA GLU A 81 -0.35 4.76 -8.93
C GLU A 81 0.82 4.52 -9.88
N THR A 82 0.98 5.40 -10.85
CA THR A 82 2.12 5.41 -11.77
C THR A 82 2.81 6.75 -11.63
N ASN A 83 4.12 6.73 -11.44
CA ASN A 83 4.89 7.96 -11.23
C ASN A 83 6.33 7.77 -11.69
N THR A 84 6.98 8.85 -12.08
CA THR A 84 8.41 8.81 -12.44
C THR A 84 9.30 8.75 -11.20
N ASP A 85 8.78 9.14 -10.04
CA ASP A 85 9.46 9.07 -8.76
C ASP A 85 8.81 7.98 -7.91
N MET A 86 9.60 6.97 -7.54
CA MET A 86 9.11 5.85 -6.76
C MET A 86 8.65 6.26 -5.36
N HIS A 87 9.37 7.19 -4.71
CA HIS A 87 8.99 7.66 -3.38
C HIS A 87 7.64 8.38 -3.43
N ALA A 88 7.44 9.19 -4.46
CA ALA A 88 6.16 9.86 -4.69
C ALA A 88 5.05 8.84 -4.93
N ALA A 89 5.32 7.81 -5.74
CA ALA A 89 4.35 6.76 -6.03
C ALA A 89 3.87 6.08 -4.75
N ILE A 90 4.81 5.72 -3.86
CA ILE A 90 4.49 5.03 -2.60
C ILE A 90 3.66 5.92 -1.68
N ASN A 91 4.01 7.19 -1.57
CA ASN A 91 3.28 8.11 -0.70
C ASN A 91 1.88 8.41 -1.22
N ILE A 92 1.73 8.58 -2.53
CA ILE A 92 0.42 8.78 -3.14
C ILE A 92 -0.44 7.52 -2.98
N LEU A 93 0.17 6.35 -3.18
CA LEU A 93 -0.50 5.07 -3.00
C LEU A 93 -1.07 4.93 -1.59
N LYS A 94 -0.25 5.28 -0.58
CA LYS A 94 -0.66 5.26 0.82
C LYS A 94 -1.87 6.18 1.05
N ASP A 95 -1.82 7.40 0.52
CA ASP A 95 -2.89 8.37 0.69
C ASP A 95 -4.19 7.90 0.03
N ARG A 96 -4.08 7.30 -1.16
CA ARG A 96 -5.23 6.73 -1.86
C ARG A 96 -5.84 5.58 -1.08
N LEU A 97 -5.00 4.71 -0.53
CA LEU A 97 -5.48 3.58 0.25
C LEU A 97 -6.17 4.06 1.53
N LYS A 98 -5.60 5.06 2.19
CA LYS A 98 -6.22 5.67 3.38
C LYS A 98 -7.62 6.17 3.05
N ASN A 99 -7.77 6.86 1.92
CA ASN A 99 -9.06 7.39 1.49
C ASN A 99 -10.07 6.26 1.24
N GLU A 100 -9.62 5.17 0.63
CA GLU A 100 -10.48 4.01 0.39
C GLU A 100 -10.91 3.35 1.70
N ILE A 101 -10.00 3.24 2.67
CA ILE A 101 -10.31 2.69 3.99
C ILE A 101 -11.38 3.53 4.69
N VAL A 102 -11.18 4.85 4.72
CA VAL A 102 -12.11 5.78 5.37
C VAL A 102 -13.47 5.72 4.70
N ARG A 103 -13.50 5.72 3.37
CA ARG A 103 -14.74 5.63 2.61
C ARG A 103 -15.50 4.33 2.89
N TYR A 104 -14.78 3.23 2.95
CA TYR A 104 -15.39 1.94 3.24
C TYR A 104 -16.01 1.90 4.64
N LYS A 105 -15.27 2.45 5.63
CA LYS A 105 -15.77 2.53 7.00
C LYS A 105 -17.03 3.38 7.10
N GLU A 106 -17.06 4.51 6.38
CA GLU A 106 -18.24 5.39 6.35
C GLU A 106 -19.46 4.65 5.81
N LYS A 107 -19.27 3.87 4.74
CA LYS A 107 -20.37 3.07 4.19
C LYS A 107 -20.88 2.02 5.16
N MET A 108 -20.00 1.43 5.96
CA MET A 108 -20.38 0.41 6.93
C MET A 108 -21.14 0.97 8.11
N THR A 109 -20.91 2.23 8.46
CA THR A 109 -21.58 2.87 9.60
C THR A 109 -22.84 3.61 9.20
N ASP A 110 -23.11 3.72 7.92
CA ASP A 110 -24.20 4.52 7.34
C ASP A 110 -25.45 3.67 7.10
N HIS A 111 -25.85 2.93 8.12
CA HIS A 111 -27.03 2.08 8.04
C HIS A 111 -28.12 2.55 8.98
#